data_21248e7a13f14f642b78d3c5ce6a2ab5
#
_entry.id   21248e7a13f14f642b78d3c5ce6a2ab5
#
_cell.length_a   1.000
_cell.length_b   1.000
_cell.length_c   1.000
_cell.angle_alpha   90.00
_cell.angle_beta   90.00
_cell.angle_gamma   90.00
#
_symmetry.space_group_name_H-M   'P 1'
#
loop_
_entity.id
_entity.type
_entity.pdbx_description
1 polymer ?
#
loop_
_entity_poly.entity_id
_entity_poly.type
_entity_poly.pdbx_seq_one_letter_code
_entity_poly.pdbx_strand_id
1 'polypeptide(L)'
;YTDKIITMVSRTEGIIQIQAKAVILAMGCRERPRGALNIPGYRPAGIYSAGTAQRLVNMEGYLPGREVVILGSGDIGLIMARRMTLEGAHVK
;
A
#
# COMPACT_ATOMS: atom_id res chain seq x y z
N TYR A 1 -18.88 6.49 29.68
CA TYR A 1 -17.67 6.90 28.93
C TYR A 1 -16.62 5.85 29.20
N THR A 2 -16.36 5.01 28.20
CA THR A 2 -15.32 3.97 28.26
C THR A 2 -13.95 4.64 28.28
N ASP A 3 -13.11 4.23 29.20
CA ASP A 3 -11.71 4.65 29.25
C ASP A 3 -11.01 4.36 27.92
N LYS A 4 -10.34 5.38 27.37
CA LYS A 4 -9.59 5.24 26.13
C LYS A 4 -8.22 4.66 26.46
N ILE A 5 -8.11 3.34 26.39
CA ILE A 5 -6.85 2.63 26.61
C ILE A 5 -6.28 2.21 25.25
N ILE A 6 -5.06 2.64 24.98
CA ILE A 6 -4.30 2.24 23.79
C ILE A 6 -3.31 1.16 24.23
N THR A 7 -3.39 0.00 23.62
CA THR A 7 -2.38 -1.04 23.79
C THR A 7 -1.42 -1.02 22.60
N MET A 8 -0.15 -0.87 22.87
CA MET A 8 0.91 -0.90 21.86
C MET A 8 1.96 -1.95 22.20
N VAL A 9 2.65 -2.44 21.18
CA VAL A 9 3.76 -3.38 21.32
C VAL A 9 5.04 -2.73 20.84
N SER A 10 6.03 -2.69 21.71
CA SER A 10 7.38 -2.19 21.42
C SER A 10 8.40 -3.32 21.50
N ARG A 11 9.46 -3.23 20.71
CA ARG A 11 10.57 -4.21 20.79
C ARG A 11 11.38 -4.07 22.06
N THR A 12 11.42 -2.90 22.66
CA THR A 12 12.21 -2.60 23.84
C THR A 12 11.45 -2.77 25.16
N GLU A 13 10.16 -2.43 25.14
CA GLU A 13 9.36 -2.36 26.37
C GLU A 13 8.22 -3.40 26.41
N GLY A 14 8.05 -4.19 25.34
CA GLY A 14 7.01 -5.19 25.24
C GLY A 14 5.62 -4.57 25.05
N ILE A 15 4.64 -5.04 25.82
CA ILE A 15 3.25 -4.55 25.78
C ILE A 15 3.10 -3.38 26.73
N ILE A 16 2.68 -2.23 26.20
CA ILE A 16 2.43 -1.01 26.96
C ILE A 16 0.97 -0.62 26.81
N GLN A 17 0.36 -0.21 27.93
CA GLN A 17 -0.98 0.36 27.93
C GLN A 17 -0.93 1.84 28.34
N ILE A 18 -1.53 2.67 27.51
CA ILE A 18 -1.58 4.12 27.73
C ILE A 18 -3.03 4.55 27.86
N GLN A 19 -3.38 5.17 28.96
CA GLN A 19 -4.68 5.81 29.11
C GLN A 19 -4.63 7.21 28.49
N ALA A 20 -5.49 7.46 27.51
CA ALA A 20 -5.51 8.71 26.76
C ALA A 20 -6.82 9.48 26.97
N LYS A 21 -6.74 10.80 27.04
CA LYS A 21 -7.91 11.69 27.05
C LYS A 21 -8.57 11.78 25.66
N ALA A 22 -7.78 11.76 24.62
CA ALA A 22 -8.21 11.77 23.23
C ALA A 22 -7.28 10.89 22.39
N VAL A 23 -7.81 10.33 21.30
CA VAL A 23 -7.06 9.51 20.35
C VAL A 23 -7.32 10.08 18.95
N ILE A 24 -6.24 10.39 18.23
CA ILE A 24 -6.30 10.83 16.84
C ILE A 24 -5.77 9.69 15.97
N LEU A 25 -6.61 9.16 15.08
CA LEU A 25 -6.23 8.15 14.12
C LEU A 25 -5.67 8.82 12.86
N ALA A 26 -4.38 8.70 12.64
CA ALA A 26 -3.66 9.27 11.48
C ALA A 26 -2.85 8.18 10.78
N MET A 27 -3.49 7.07 10.45
CA MET A 27 -2.85 5.84 9.97
C MET A 27 -2.79 5.73 8.45
N GLY A 28 -3.11 6.78 7.74
CA GLY A 28 -3.11 6.80 6.28
C GLY A 28 -4.24 5.99 5.66
N CYS A 29 -4.09 5.70 4.38
CA CYS A 29 -5.06 4.96 3.58
C CYS A 29 -4.35 3.85 2.81
N ARG A 30 -5.08 2.84 2.44
CA ARG A 30 -4.62 1.75 1.60
C ARG A 30 -5.54 1.61 0.39
N GLU A 31 -4.95 1.35 -0.76
CA GLU A 31 -5.69 1.03 -1.97
C GLU A 31 -6.51 -0.26 -1.81
N ARG A 32 -7.55 -0.42 -2.62
CA ARG A 32 -8.34 -1.65 -2.62
C ARG A 32 -7.47 -2.84 -3.00
N PRO A 33 -7.47 -3.92 -2.21
CA PRO A 33 -6.74 -5.13 -2.56
C PRO A 33 -7.37 -5.79 -3.79
N ARG A 34 -6.57 -6.58 -4.51
CA ARG A 34 -6.97 -7.28 -5.73
C ARG A 34 -8.34 -7.99 -5.62
N GLY A 35 -8.62 -8.65 -4.49
CA GLY A 35 -9.88 -9.34 -4.28
C GLY A 35 -11.10 -8.44 -4.21
N ALA A 36 -10.94 -7.21 -3.72
CA ALA A 36 -12.03 -6.23 -3.63
C ALA A 36 -12.29 -5.48 -4.95
N LEU A 37 -11.35 -5.53 -5.91
CA LEU A 37 -11.50 -4.88 -7.22
C LEU A 37 -12.39 -5.68 -8.17
N ASN A 38 -12.65 -6.95 -7.88
CA ASN A 38 -13.46 -7.84 -8.72
C ASN A 38 -13.07 -7.82 -10.21
N ILE A 39 -11.77 -7.76 -10.50
CA ILE A 39 -11.27 -7.77 -11.87
C ILE A 39 -11.63 -9.12 -12.48
N PRO A 40 -12.42 -9.14 -13.58
CA PRO A 40 -12.84 -10.38 -14.22
C PRO A 40 -11.68 -11.10 -14.90
N GLY A 41 -11.85 -12.39 -15.14
CA GLY A 41 -10.89 -13.22 -15.85
C GLY A 41 -9.98 -14.04 -14.95
N TYR A 42 -8.90 -14.53 -15.54
CA TYR A 42 -7.91 -15.34 -14.86
C TYR A 42 -7.09 -14.51 -13.88
N ARG A 43 -6.49 -15.18 -12.90
CA ARG A 43 -5.62 -14.54 -11.91
C ARG A 43 -4.14 -14.93 -12.14
N PRO A 44 -3.54 -14.51 -13.26
CA PRO A 44 -2.14 -14.82 -13.54
C PRO A 44 -1.21 -14.12 -12.56
N ALA A 45 0.06 -14.55 -12.55
CA ALA A 45 1.13 -13.77 -11.94
C ALA A 45 1.27 -12.40 -12.64
N GLY A 46 1.82 -11.42 -11.94
CA GLY A 46 2.03 -10.07 -12.51
C GLY A 46 0.89 -9.09 -12.26
N ILE A 47 -0.18 -9.48 -11.56
CA ILE A 47 -1.22 -8.55 -11.12
C ILE A 47 -0.92 -8.10 -9.69
N TYR A 48 -0.59 -6.83 -9.54
CA TYR A 48 -0.23 -6.21 -8.27
C TYR A 48 -1.19 -5.09 -7.89
N SER A 49 -1.39 -4.85 -6.61
CA SER A 49 -1.94 -3.59 -6.15
C SER A 49 -0.86 -2.50 -6.26
N ALA A 50 -1.28 -1.23 -6.39
CA ALA A 50 -0.35 -0.12 -6.52
C ALA A 50 0.63 -0.02 -5.35
N GLY A 51 0.18 -0.23 -4.11
CA GLY A 51 1.06 -0.21 -2.93
C GLY A 51 2.06 -1.37 -2.91
N THR A 52 1.68 -2.55 -3.41
CA THR A 52 2.63 -3.66 -3.56
C THR A 52 3.70 -3.33 -4.60
N ALA A 53 3.30 -2.80 -5.76
CA ALA A 53 4.24 -2.37 -6.80
C ALA A 53 5.16 -1.24 -6.28
N GLN A 54 4.60 -0.28 -5.55
CA GLN A 54 5.36 0.79 -4.92
C GLN A 54 6.42 0.27 -3.95
N ARG A 55 6.07 -0.69 -3.12
CA ARG A 55 7.03 -1.31 -2.20
C ARG A 55 8.16 -2.00 -2.96
N LEU A 56 7.83 -2.81 -3.97
CA LEU A 56 8.83 -3.51 -4.77
C LEU A 56 9.84 -2.54 -5.40
N VAL A 57 9.35 -1.45 -5.99
CA VAL A 57 10.20 -0.45 -6.64
C VAL A 57 11.00 0.38 -5.63
N ASN A 58 10.32 0.92 -4.60
CA ASN A 58 10.94 1.93 -3.74
C ASN A 58 11.76 1.34 -2.59
N MET A 59 11.41 0.16 -2.10
CA MET A 59 12.05 -0.44 -0.93
C MET A 59 12.92 -1.66 -1.28
N GLU A 60 12.50 -2.45 -2.25
CA GLU A 60 13.18 -3.69 -2.59
C GLU A 60 14.07 -3.53 -3.85
N GLY A 61 13.92 -2.44 -4.61
CA GLY A 61 14.70 -2.18 -5.83
C GLY A 61 14.33 -3.08 -7.01
N TYR A 62 13.13 -3.66 -7.02
CA TYR A 62 12.66 -4.52 -8.09
C TYR A 62 11.68 -3.80 -9.01
N LEU A 63 11.89 -3.90 -10.31
CA LEU A 63 10.92 -3.49 -11.30
C LEU A 63 9.94 -4.65 -11.58
N PRO A 64 8.67 -4.57 -11.16
CA PRO A 64 7.73 -5.70 -11.23
C PRO A 64 7.33 -6.07 -12.66
N GLY A 65 7.62 -5.23 -13.65
CA GLY A 65 7.39 -5.49 -15.07
C GLY A 65 7.97 -4.41 -15.95
N ARG A 66 8.31 -4.76 -17.18
CA ARG A 66 8.79 -3.79 -18.20
C ARG A 66 7.65 -3.22 -19.04
N GLU A 67 6.66 -4.04 -19.36
CA GLU A 67 5.41 -3.63 -20.00
C GLU A 67 4.33 -3.61 -18.92
N VAL A 68 3.77 -2.47 -18.63
CA VAL A 68 2.89 -2.26 -17.48
C VAL A 68 1.61 -1.58 -17.91
N VAL A 69 0.49 -2.12 -17.46
CA VAL A 69 -0.82 -1.47 -17.58
C VAL A 69 -1.30 -1.09 -16.19
N ILE A 70 -1.74 0.15 -16.03
CA ILE A 70 -2.27 0.64 -14.77
C ILE A 70 -3.78 0.84 -14.90
N LEU A 71 -4.53 0.08 -14.13
CA LEU A 71 -5.97 0.23 -14.04
C LEU A 71 -6.33 1.19 -12.90
N GLY A 72 -6.79 2.37 -13.25
CA GLY A 72 -7.22 3.42 -12.32
C GLY A 72 -6.45 4.72 -12.47
N SER A 73 -7.13 5.83 -12.21
CA SER A 73 -6.62 7.20 -12.35
C SER A 73 -6.55 7.95 -11.01
N GLY A 74 -6.53 7.21 -9.90
CA GLY A 74 -6.29 7.81 -8.57
C GLY A 74 -4.83 8.21 -8.39
N ASP A 75 -4.54 9.00 -7.36
CA ASP A 75 -3.22 9.57 -7.09
C ASP A 75 -2.11 8.53 -7.10
N ILE A 76 -2.33 7.39 -6.43
CA ILE A 76 -1.30 6.34 -6.37
C ILE A 76 -1.04 5.71 -7.73
N GLY A 77 -2.05 5.58 -8.59
CA GLY A 77 -1.90 5.10 -9.96
C GLY A 77 -1.00 6.01 -10.78
N LEU A 78 -1.25 7.32 -10.74
CA LEU A 78 -0.47 8.33 -11.44
C LEU A 78 0.97 8.43 -10.92
N ILE A 79 1.15 8.37 -9.61
CA ILE A 79 2.47 8.34 -8.97
C ILE A 79 3.27 7.13 -9.45
N MET A 80 2.63 5.95 -9.49
CA MET A 80 3.29 4.73 -9.92
C MET A 80 3.56 4.70 -11.42
N ALA A 81 2.67 5.25 -12.25
CA ALA A 81 2.92 5.42 -13.68
C ALA A 81 4.20 6.21 -13.91
N ARG A 82 4.31 7.38 -13.30
CA ARG A 82 5.52 8.20 -13.37
C ARG A 82 6.75 7.46 -12.85
N ARG A 83 6.65 6.85 -11.66
CA ARG A 83 7.79 6.20 -11.03
C ARG A 83 8.31 5.04 -11.87
N MET A 84 7.45 4.16 -12.32
CA MET A 84 7.85 2.99 -13.12
C MET A 84 8.42 3.40 -14.48
N THR A 85 7.90 4.46 -15.10
CA THR A 85 8.47 5.03 -16.33
C THR A 85 9.90 5.51 -16.10
N LEU A 86 10.17 6.19 -14.98
CA LEU A 86 11.51 6.64 -14.63
C LEU A 86 12.50 5.48 -14.36
N GLU A 87 11.99 4.35 -13.92
CA GLU A 87 12.76 3.10 -13.72
C GLU A 87 12.89 2.27 -15.02
N GLY A 88 12.40 2.79 -16.13
CA GLY A 88 12.56 2.17 -17.45
C GLY A 88 11.44 1.22 -17.87
N ALA A 89 10.29 1.23 -17.21
CA ALA A 89 9.11 0.52 -17.67
C ALA A 89 8.36 1.32 -18.74
N HIS A 90 7.75 0.59 -19.67
CA HIS A 90 6.80 1.14 -20.64
C HIS A 90 5.39 1.02 -20.05
N VAL A 91 4.82 2.14 -19.61
CA VAL A 91 3.53 2.19 -18.91
C VAL A 91 2.42 2.63 -19.89
N LYS A 92 1.31 1.88 -19.90
CA LYS A 92 0.10 2.13 -20.70
C LYS A 92 -1.11 2.38 -19.79
#